data_2949bc0833147d68665dfbd183f65c88
#
_entry.id   2949bc0833147d68665dfbd183f65c88
#
_cell.length_a   1.000
_cell.length_b   1.000
_cell.length_c   1.000
_cell.angle_alpha   90.00
_cell.angle_beta   90.00
_cell.angle_gamma   90.00
#
_symmetry.space_group_name_H-M   'P 1'
#
loop_
_entity.id
_entity.type
_entity.pdbx_description
1 polymer ?
#
loop_
_entity_poly.entity_id
_entity_poly.type
_entity_poly.pdbx_seq_one_letter_code
_entity_poly.pdbx_strand_id
1 'polypeptide(L)'
;MSFELYKNKYEQKGYGIEYPDGHVIRFYERILKYKLNKTSGNLLDFGCGNGTHAKYFKDKGFKVCGADIVPSLQEQWNKNVGDDSKYFNITNETKLEDIIDEKMDVIFANQSLYYLPKDILEQRLSSFYNICNENAIIFASMMSPKNYYYAHSSKSDGWFRSVKLEGRLQESCEIHFINTQKELEETFSLFKPLFVGDYDPINFYDFEGSAHHFIFIGQK
;
A
#
# COMPACT_ATOMS: atom_id res chain seq x y z
N MET A 1 -3.46 -17.40 -4.20
CA MET A 1 -4.59 -17.34 -3.21
C MET A 1 -5.09 -15.93 -2.97
N SER A 2 -4.25 -14.92 -2.76
CA SER A 2 -4.67 -13.51 -2.56
C SER A 2 -5.37 -12.90 -3.80
N PHE A 3 -4.90 -13.19 -5.01
CA PHE A 3 -5.46 -12.65 -6.26
C PHE A 3 -6.96 -12.96 -6.43
N GLU A 4 -7.37 -14.24 -6.37
CA GLU A 4 -8.78 -14.63 -6.53
C GLU A 4 -9.67 -14.05 -5.42
N LEU A 5 -9.15 -13.94 -4.20
CA LEU A 5 -9.87 -13.33 -3.09
C LEU A 5 -10.17 -11.86 -3.37
N TYR A 6 -9.16 -11.08 -3.77
CA TYR A 6 -9.33 -9.64 -4.04
C TYR A 6 -10.18 -9.39 -5.28
N LYS A 7 -9.99 -10.18 -6.34
CA LYS A 7 -10.84 -10.14 -7.52
C LYS A 7 -12.31 -10.28 -7.12
N ASN A 8 -12.65 -11.35 -6.38
CA ASN A 8 -14.03 -11.59 -5.93
C ASN A 8 -14.56 -10.47 -5.02
N LYS A 9 -13.73 -9.90 -4.16
CA LYS A 9 -14.14 -8.78 -3.28
C LYS A 9 -14.47 -7.52 -4.08
N TYR A 10 -13.63 -7.15 -5.05
CA TYR A 10 -13.88 -5.96 -5.89
C TYR A 10 -15.05 -6.12 -6.87
N GLU A 11 -15.41 -7.35 -7.22
CA GLU A 11 -16.62 -7.66 -7.98
C GLU A 11 -17.90 -7.52 -7.14
N GLN A 12 -17.78 -7.51 -5.80
CA GLN A 12 -18.93 -7.29 -4.92
C GLN A 12 -19.28 -5.80 -4.85
N LYS A 13 -20.58 -5.50 -4.98
CA LYS A 13 -21.07 -4.13 -4.88
C LYS A 13 -20.76 -3.52 -3.51
N GLY A 14 -20.07 -2.38 -3.51
CA GLY A 14 -19.74 -1.62 -2.30
C GLY A 14 -18.42 -2.03 -1.63
N TYR A 15 -17.59 -2.88 -2.24
CA TYR A 15 -16.23 -3.10 -1.77
C TYR A 15 -15.30 -1.99 -2.27
N GLY A 16 -14.36 -1.60 -1.41
CA GLY A 16 -13.46 -0.47 -1.64
C GLY A 16 -13.90 0.78 -0.87
N ILE A 17 -12.97 1.69 -0.73
CA ILE A 17 -13.22 2.96 -0.04
C ILE A 17 -13.61 4.04 -1.06
N GLU A 18 -14.53 4.90 -0.67
CA GLU A 18 -14.95 6.06 -1.48
C GLU A 18 -14.12 7.31 -1.20
N TYR A 19 -13.60 7.41 0.03
CA TYR A 19 -12.81 8.54 0.51
C TYR A 19 -11.43 8.07 0.98
N PRO A 20 -10.38 8.92 0.88
CA PRO A 20 -9.07 8.55 1.35
C PRO A 20 -9.03 8.40 2.87
N ASP A 21 -8.25 7.45 3.33
CA ASP A 21 -8.01 7.24 4.75
C ASP A 21 -7.41 8.49 5.44
N GLY A 22 -7.76 8.71 6.70
CA GLY A 22 -7.30 9.87 7.45
C GLY A 22 -5.78 9.96 7.60
N HIS A 23 -5.07 8.82 7.68
CA HIS A 23 -3.60 8.81 7.72
C HIS A 23 -2.98 9.20 6.38
N VAL A 24 -3.63 8.91 5.25
CA VAL A 24 -3.21 9.33 3.90
C VAL A 24 -3.34 10.85 3.75
N ILE A 25 -4.45 11.42 4.21
CA ILE A 25 -4.63 12.87 4.25
C ILE A 25 -3.53 13.53 5.11
N ARG A 26 -3.21 12.95 6.28
CA ARG A 26 -2.14 13.46 7.15
C ARG A 26 -0.75 13.32 6.50
N PHE A 27 -0.49 12.23 5.78
CA PHE A 27 0.75 12.08 5.02
C PHE A 27 0.93 13.21 4.02
N TYR A 28 -0.07 13.51 3.22
CA TYR A 28 0.01 14.63 2.28
C TYR A 28 0.15 15.98 3.00
N GLU A 29 -0.80 16.35 3.86
CA GLU A 29 -0.88 17.70 4.43
C GLU A 29 0.29 18.00 5.38
N ARG A 30 0.73 17.02 6.20
CA ARG A 30 1.76 17.25 7.21
C ARG A 30 3.16 16.94 6.73
N ILE A 31 3.32 15.90 5.92
CA ILE A 31 4.65 15.44 5.52
C ILE A 31 5.00 15.97 4.14
N LEU A 32 4.29 15.56 3.08
CA LEU A 32 4.66 15.98 1.73
C LEU A 32 4.61 17.50 1.58
N LYS A 33 3.47 18.11 1.92
CA LYS A 33 3.25 19.54 1.72
C LYS A 33 4.01 20.39 2.73
N TYR A 34 3.82 20.15 4.03
CA TYR A 34 4.34 21.04 5.08
C TYR A 34 5.81 20.80 5.40
N LYS A 35 6.24 19.54 5.59
CA LYS A 35 7.63 19.22 5.98
C LYS A 35 8.60 19.16 4.81
N LEU A 36 8.17 18.62 3.68
CA LEU A 36 9.03 18.34 2.53
C LEU A 36 8.82 19.33 1.37
N ASN A 37 7.81 20.22 1.48
CA ASN A 37 7.41 21.16 0.41
C ASN A 37 7.23 20.48 -0.96
N LYS A 38 6.70 19.26 -0.97
CA LYS A 38 6.47 18.43 -2.16
C LYS A 38 4.97 18.37 -2.44
N THR A 39 4.51 19.18 -3.38
CA THR A 39 3.08 19.33 -3.72
C THR A 39 2.74 18.91 -5.15
N SER A 40 3.71 18.40 -5.89
CA SER A 40 3.56 17.91 -7.26
C SER A 40 4.65 16.89 -7.59
N GLY A 41 4.59 16.32 -8.77
CA GLY A 41 5.53 15.31 -9.28
C GLY A 41 4.82 14.05 -9.70
N ASN A 42 5.58 13.04 -10.10
CA ASN A 42 5.05 11.72 -10.48
C ASN A 42 4.87 10.85 -9.23
N LEU A 43 3.68 10.26 -9.08
CA LEU A 43 3.34 9.39 -7.96
C LEU A 43 2.86 8.03 -8.46
N LEU A 44 3.47 6.96 -7.95
CA LEU A 44 2.99 5.60 -8.11
C LEU A 44 2.18 5.19 -6.87
N ASP A 45 0.92 4.83 -7.07
CA ASP A 45 0.07 4.15 -6.07
C ASP A 45 0.18 2.63 -6.29
N PHE A 46 0.90 1.95 -5.39
CA PHE A 46 1.16 0.51 -5.47
C PHE A 46 0.18 -0.29 -4.62
N GLY A 47 -0.54 -1.22 -5.23
CA GLY A 47 -1.72 -1.86 -4.65
C GLY A 47 -2.89 -0.88 -4.63
N CYS A 48 -3.09 -0.18 -5.75
CA CYS A 48 -3.95 1.00 -5.84
C CYS A 48 -5.45 0.70 -5.71
N GLY A 49 -5.86 -0.55 -5.84
CA GLY A 49 -7.27 -0.92 -5.78
C GLY A 49 -8.11 -0.13 -6.78
N ASN A 50 -9.22 0.43 -6.31
CA ASN A 50 -10.13 1.25 -7.13
C ASN A 50 -9.61 2.69 -7.41
N GLY A 51 -8.41 3.05 -6.95
CA GLY A 51 -7.77 4.34 -7.22
C GLY A 51 -8.20 5.50 -6.30
N THR A 52 -8.88 5.25 -5.19
CA THR A 52 -9.36 6.32 -4.29
C THR A 52 -8.23 7.19 -3.75
N HIS A 53 -7.10 6.59 -3.33
CA HIS A 53 -5.95 7.34 -2.85
C HIS A 53 -5.24 8.07 -3.99
N ALA A 54 -5.07 7.41 -5.16
CA ALA A 54 -4.49 8.03 -6.34
C ALA A 54 -5.28 9.26 -6.78
N LYS A 55 -6.63 9.16 -6.79
CA LYS A 55 -7.49 10.31 -7.08
C LYS A 55 -7.23 11.47 -6.12
N TYR A 56 -7.12 11.19 -4.83
CA TYR A 56 -6.82 12.21 -3.83
C TYR A 56 -5.50 12.94 -4.15
N PHE A 57 -4.43 12.21 -4.46
CA PHE A 57 -3.14 12.82 -4.81
C PHE A 57 -3.20 13.57 -6.14
N LYS A 58 -3.96 13.07 -7.13
CA LYS A 58 -4.19 13.78 -8.40
C LYS A 58 -4.87 15.12 -8.16
N ASP A 59 -5.90 15.16 -7.31
CA ASP A 59 -6.61 16.39 -6.92
C ASP A 59 -5.69 17.38 -6.15
N LYS A 60 -4.57 16.89 -5.60
CA LYS A 60 -3.53 17.71 -4.95
C LYS A 60 -2.41 18.17 -5.90
N GLY A 61 -2.42 17.77 -7.18
CA GLY A 61 -1.48 18.24 -8.19
C GLY A 61 -0.39 17.23 -8.59
N PHE A 62 -0.48 15.97 -8.15
CA PHE A 62 0.43 14.92 -8.62
C PHE A 62 -0.04 14.32 -9.95
N LYS A 63 0.91 13.96 -10.80
CA LYS A 63 0.68 13.07 -11.94
C LYS A 63 0.73 11.65 -11.40
N VAL A 64 -0.40 10.96 -11.40
CA VAL A 64 -0.53 9.65 -10.75
C VAL A 64 -0.56 8.52 -11.77
N CYS A 65 0.02 7.37 -11.38
CA CYS A 65 -0.23 6.08 -11.99
C CYS A 65 -0.48 5.04 -10.89
N GLY A 66 -1.21 3.98 -11.22
CA GLY A 66 -1.52 2.89 -10.31
C GLY A 66 -0.97 1.57 -10.78
N ALA A 67 -0.61 0.71 -9.85
CA ALA A 67 -0.24 -0.68 -10.11
C ALA A 67 -0.99 -1.62 -9.17
N ASP A 68 -1.65 -2.63 -9.73
CA ASP A 68 -2.38 -3.64 -8.95
C ASP A 68 -2.36 -5.00 -9.64
N ILE A 69 -2.55 -6.07 -8.86
CA ILE A 69 -2.59 -7.45 -9.36
C ILE A 69 -3.94 -7.83 -9.98
N VAL A 70 -4.98 -7.03 -9.77
CA VAL A 70 -6.37 -7.33 -10.18
C VAL A 70 -6.72 -6.61 -11.50
N PRO A 71 -6.76 -7.30 -12.65
CA PRO A 71 -6.98 -6.65 -13.95
C PRO A 71 -8.33 -5.94 -14.07
N SER A 72 -9.38 -6.49 -13.44
CA SER A 72 -10.74 -5.93 -13.51
C SER A 72 -10.89 -4.56 -12.84
N LEU A 73 -9.88 -4.09 -12.08
CA LEU A 73 -9.88 -2.77 -11.47
C LEU A 73 -9.59 -1.64 -12.45
N GLN A 74 -9.08 -1.92 -13.64
CA GLN A 74 -8.76 -0.88 -14.62
C GLN A 74 -9.97 -0.02 -14.99
N GLU A 75 -11.15 -0.62 -15.13
CA GLU A 75 -12.38 0.12 -15.42
C GLU A 75 -12.77 1.05 -14.26
N GLN A 76 -12.65 0.55 -13.01
CA GLN A 76 -12.91 1.37 -11.82
C GLN A 76 -11.87 2.48 -11.66
N TRP A 77 -10.61 2.19 -11.94
CA TRP A 77 -9.54 3.17 -11.98
C TRP A 77 -9.84 4.30 -12.98
N ASN A 78 -10.18 3.96 -14.21
CA ASN A 78 -10.51 4.94 -15.25
C ASN A 78 -11.68 5.84 -14.84
N LYS A 79 -12.70 5.24 -14.22
CA LYS A 79 -13.86 5.98 -13.71
C LYS A 79 -13.50 6.92 -12.55
N ASN A 80 -12.64 6.50 -11.63
CA ASN A 80 -12.35 7.25 -10.41
C ASN A 80 -11.21 8.26 -10.61
N VAL A 81 -10.14 7.86 -11.30
CA VAL A 81 -8.91 8.64 -11.47
C VAL A 81 -8.88 9.35 -12.82
N GLY A 82 -9.44 8.74 -13.85
CA GLY A 82 -9.51 9.27 -15.22
C GLY A 82 -8.60 8.52 -16.18
N ASP A 83 -8.98 8.54 -17.46
CA ASP A 83 -8.29 7.83 -18.55
C ASP A 83 -6.91 8.43 -18.91
N ASP A 84 -6.61 9.63 -18.42
CA ASP A 84 -5.33 10.30 -18.54
C ASP A 84 -4.27 9.80 -17.54
N SER A 85 -4.65 8.92 -16.63
CA SER A 85 -3.78 8.33 -15.60
C SER A 85 -3.61 6.83 -15.88
N LYS A 86 -2.35 6.39 -15.99
CA LYS A 86 -2.04 4.98 -16.33
C LYS A 86 -2.37 4.03 -15.20
N TYR A 87 -2.97 2.90 -15.54
CA TYR A 87 -3.12 1.72 -14.68
C TYR A 87 -2.26 0.59 -15.22
N PHE A 88 -1.45 -0.01 -14.37
CA PHE A 88 -0.60 -1.16 -14.69
C PHE A 88 -1.12 -2.41 -13.98
N ASN A 89 -1.58 -3.38 -14.76
CA ASN A 89 -1.82 -4.71 -14.20
C ASN A 89 -0.48 -5.44 -14.07
N ILE A 90 -0.14 -5.82 -12.86
CA ILE A 90 1.15 -6.42 -12.53
C ILE A 90 1.00 -7.83 -11.97
N THR A 91 2.08 -8.60 -12.00
CA THR A 91 2.23 -9.88 -11.31
C THR A 91 3.45 -9.81 -10.37
N ASN A 92 3.71 -10.90 -9.65
CA ASN A 92 4.92 -10.98 -8.83
C ASN A 92 6.21 -10.85 -9.65
N GLU A 93 6.20 -11.36 -10.89
CA GLU A 93 7.33 -11.38 -11.81
C GLU A 93 7.54 -10.05 -12.56
N THR A 94 6.55 -9.15 -12.52
CA THR A 94 6.62 -7.86 -13.21
C THR A 94 7.70 -6.99 -12.59
N LYS A 95 8.68 -6.56 -13.38
CA LYS A 95 9.62 -5.51 -13.00
C LYS A 95 9.02 -4.16 -13.35
N LEU A 96 8.94 -3.27 -12.38
CA LEU A 96 8.29 -1.95 -12.60
C LEU A 96 9.09 -1.08 -13.58
N GLU A 97 10.41 -1.21 -13.58
CA GLU A 97 11.30 -0.51 -14.50
C GLU A 97 11.12 -0.89 -15.97
N ASP A 98 10.48 -2.04 -16.26
CA ASP A 98 10.19 -2.48 -17.63
C ASP A 98 8.87 -1.89 -18.17
N ILE A 99 8.01 -1.35 -17.29
CA ILE A 99 6.67 -0.87 -17.65
C ILE A 99 6.42 0.59 -17.29
N ILE A 100 7.25 1.16 -16.42
CA ILE A 100 7.16 2.56 -15.98
C ILE A 100 8.36 3.33 -16.54
N ASP A 101 8.14 4.07 -17.59
CA ASP A 101 9.19 4.85 -18.28
C ASP A 101 9.59 6.11 -17.49
N GLU A 102 8.66 6.68 -16.74
CA GLU A 102 8.87 7.94 -16.02
C GLU A 102 9.44 7.68 -14.62
N LYS A 103 10.38 8.50 -14.19
CA LYS A 103 10.87 8.45 -12.81
C LYS A 103 9.82 8.98 -11.84
N MET A 104 9.72 8.32 -10.67
CA MET A 104 8.76 8.65 -9.62
C MET A 104 9.38 9.58 -8.57
N ASP A 105 8.60 10.56 -8.16
CA ASP A 105 8.92 11.44 -7.01
C ASP A 105 8.34 10.92 -5.71
N VAL A 106 7.27 10.14 -5.80
CA VAL A 106 6.63 9.50 -4.65
C VAL A 106 6.22 8.07 -5.01
N ILE A 107 6.60 7.12 -4.17
CA ILE A 107 6.01 5.78 -4.11
C ILE A 107 5.05 5.73 -2.93
N PHE A 108 3.81 5.41 -3.19
CA PHE A 108 2.79 5.26 -2.17
C PHE A 108 2.30 3.81 -2.16
N ALA A 109 2.58 3.07 -1.09
CA ALA A 109 2.22 1.66 -0.91
C ALA A 109 1.46 1.48 0.41
N ASN A 110 0.16 1.78 0.37
CA ASN A 110 -0.72 1.67 1.52
C ASN A 110 -1.41 0.32 1.55
N GLN A 111 -1.24 -0.43 2.64
CA GLN A 111 -1.94 -1.70 2.92
C GLN A 111 -1.78 -2.76 1.81
N SER A 112 -0.60 -2.85 1.20
CA SER A 112 -0.36 -3.75 0.05
C SER A 112 0.87 -4.65 0.20
N LEU A 113 1.98 -4.17 0.75
CA LEU A 113 3.26 -4.87 0.72
C LEU A 113 3.31 -6.11 1.63
N TYR A 114 2.56 -6.17 2.69
CA TYR A 114 2.55 -7.29 3.62
C TYR A 114 1.89 -8.58 3.08
N TYR A 115 1.34 -8.53 1.87
CA TYR A 115 0.86 -9.71 1.14
C TYR A 115 1.92 -10.36 0.26
N LEU A 116 3.11 -9.74 0.13
CA LEU A 116 4.15 -10.22 -0.75
C LEU A 116 5.05 -11.28 -0.08
N PRO A 117 5.41 -12.37 -0.79
CA PRO A 117 6.50 -13.23 -0.37
C PRO A 117 7.79 -12.45 -0.14
N LYS A 118 8.69 -12.99 0.69
CA LYS A 118 9.90 -12.27 1.10
C LYS A 118 10.76 -11.83 -0.08
N ASP A 119 11.05 -12.76 -0.96
CA ASP A 119 11.86 -12.52 -2.17
C ASP A 119 11.20 -11.53 -3.12
N ILE A 120 9.88 -11.58 -3.23
CA ILE A 120 9.09 -10.63 -4.05
C ILE A 120 9.07 -9.24 -3.41
N LEU A 121 8.94 -9.14 -2.07
CA LEU A 121 9.04 -7.86 -1.39
C LEU A 121 10.42 -7.21 -1.60
N GLU A 122 11.50 -7.98 -1.44
CA GLU A 122 12.87 -7.50 -1.67
C GLU A 122 13.08 -7.03 -3.12
N GLN A 123 12.59 -7.78 -4.10
CA GLN A 123 12.62 -7.39 -5.52
C GLN A 123 11.79 -6.13 -5.76
N ARG A 124 10.62 -6.01 -5.14
CA ARG A 124 9.73 -4.87 -5.30
C ARG A 124 10.33 -3.59 -4.73
N LEU A 125 10.96 -3.68 -3.56
CA LEU A 125 11.68 -2.54 -2.96
C LEU A 125 12.86 -2.10 -3.84
N SER A 126 13.57 -3.04 -4.44
CA SER A 126 14.63 -2.74 -5.42
C SER A 126 14.07 -2.06 -6.68
N SER A 127 12.95 -2.55 -7.22
CA SER A 127 12.25 -1.91 -8.35
C SER A 127 11.78 -0.49 -7.99
N PHE A 128 11.22 -0.29 -6.79
CA PHE A 128 10.86 1.06 -6.33
C PHE A 128 12.07 1.99 -6.32
N TYR A 129 13.19 1.53 -5.75
CA TYR A 129 14.41 2.32 -5.74
C TYR A 129 14.90 2.68 -7.15
N ASN A 130 14.84 1.72 -8.09
CA ASN A 130 15.28 1.91 -9.47
C ASN A 130 14.44 2.92 -10.25
N ILE A 131 13.11 2.94 -10.06
CA ILE A 131 12.21 3.87 -10.75
C ILE A 131 12.13 5.25 -10.07
N CYS A 132 12.68 5.42 -8.88
CA CYS A 132 12.65 6.69 -8.15
C CYS A 132 13.67 7.70 -8.69
N ASN A 133 13.27 8.99 -8.70
CA ASN A 133 14.18 10.13 -8.77
C ASN A 133 15.06 10.20 -7.51
N GLU A 134 16.19 10.91 -7.60
CA GLU A 134 16.93 11.31 -6.40
C GLU A 134 16.02 12.16 -5.49
N ASN A 135 16.09 11.92 -4.20
CA ASN A 135 15.22 12.52 -3.18
C ASN A 135 13.72 12.15 -3.30
N ALA A 136 13.39 11.10 -4.04
CA ALA A 136 12.04 10.56 -4.05
C ALA A 136 11.62 10.05 -2.66
N ILE A 137 10.33 10.14 -2.37
CA ILE A 137 9.75 9.73 -1.09
C ILE A 137 9.01 8.40 -1.27
N ILE A 138 9.26 7.46 -0.37
CA ILE A 138 8.43 6.27 -0.23
C ILE A 138 7.55 6.40 1.02
N PHE A 139 6.28 6.08 0.87
CA PHE A 139 5.35 5.78 1.97
C PHE A 139 4.97 4.32 1.91
N ALA A 140 5.09 3.62 3.02
CA ALA A 140 4.64 2.23 3.14
C ALA A 140 3.92 2.01 4.48
N SER A 141 2.86 1.22 4.46
CA SER A 141 2.22 0.73 5.69
C SER A 141 2.30 -0.79 5.80
N MET A 142 2.62 -1.29 6.99
CA MET A 142 2.78 -2.70 7.30
C MET A 142 1.95 -3.10 8.52
N MET A 143 1.24 -4.23 8.47
CA MET A 143 0.48 -4.70 9.62
C MET A 143 1.37 -5.05 10.80
N SER A 144 0.90 -4.74 12.01
CA SER A 144 1.57 -5.10 13.25
C SER A 144 0.84 -6.22 14.01
N PRO A 145 1.46 -6.85 15.01
CA PRO A 145 0.79 -7.83 15.88
C PRO A 145 -0.37 -7.27 16.71
N LYS A 146 -0.55 -5.95 16.79
CA LYS A 146 -1.72 -5.32 17.41
C LYS A 146 -2.96 -5.37 16.53
N ASN A 147 -2.78 -5.62 15.22
CA ASN A 147 -3.89 -5.69 14.28
C ASN A 147 -4.79 -6.90 14.56
N TYR A 148 -6.10 -6.74 14.40
CA TYR A 148 -7.11 -7.78 14.55
C TYR A 148 -6.79 -9.06 13.78
N TYR A 149 -6.22 -8.95 12.60
CA TYR A 149 -5.79 -10.08 11.78
C TYR A 149 -4.78 -10.99 12.48
N TYR A 150 -3.90 -10.42 13.31
CA TYR A 150 -2.89 -11.21 14.01
C TYR A 150 -3.51 -12.18 15.03
N ALA A 151 -4.52 -11.74 15.76
CA ALA A 151 -5.25 -12.59 16.73
C ALA A 151 -5.99 -13.76 16.05
N HIS A 152 -6.35 -13.60 14.77
CA HIS A 152 -7.04 -14.60 13.96
C HIS A 152 -6.09 -15.34 12.99
N SER A 153 -4.80 -15.28 13.24
CA SER A 153 -3.79 -15.95 12.44
C SER A 153 -3.24 -17.18 13.16
N SER A 154 -2.93 -18.24 12.39
CA SER A 154 -2.15 -19.38 12.88
C SER A 154 -0.67 -19.02 12.94
N LYS A 155 0.10 -19.70 13.82
CA LYS A 155 1.56 -19.62 13.76
C LYS A 155 2.02 -20.16 12.40
N SER A 156 2.97 -19.45 11.79
CA SER A 156 3.69 -19.89 10.60
C SER A 156 5.12 -20.24 11.00
N ASP A 157 5.70 -21.21 10.34
CA ASP A 157 7.12 -21.58 10.49
C ASP A 157 8.02 -20.73 9.60
N GLY A 158 7.51 -19.64 9.06
CA GLY A 158 8.24 -18.83 8.07
C GLY A 158 7.77 -17.39 8.00
N TRP A 159 7.81 -16.84 6.79
CA TRP A 159 7.56 -15.44 6.49
C TRP A 159 6.12 -14.99 6.75
N PHE A 160 5.16 -15.83 6.40
CA PHE A 160 3.74 -15.52 6.51
C PHE A 160 3.07 -16.15 7.74
N ARG A 161 1.99 -15.54 8.16
CA ARG A 161 0.96 -16.15 9.00
C ARG A 161 -0.33 -16.29 8.20
N SER A 162 -0.93 -17.47 8.25
CA SER A 162 -2.24 -17.69 7.61
C SER A 162 -3.33 -17.11 8.49
N VAL A 163 -4.08 -16.17 7.93
CA VAL A 163 -5.21 -15.50 8.57
C VAL A 163 -6.50 -16.08 8.02
N LYS A 164 -7.44 -16.39 8.92
CA LYS A 164 -8.80 -16.78 8.56
C LYS A 164 -9.80 -15.96 9.37
N LEU A 165 -10.52 -15.09 8.67
CA LEU A 165 -11.59 -14.28 9.24
C LEU A 165 -12.94 -14.84 8.82
N GLU A 166 -13.85 -14.94 9.78
CA GLU A 166 -15.24 -15.37 9.59
C GLU A 166 -16.17 -14.15 9.71
N GLY A 167 -17.47 -14.38 9.56
CA GLY A 167 -18.47 -13.32 9.66
C GLY A 167 -18.45 -12.35 8.48
N ARG A 168 -18.49 -11.04 8.77
CA ARG A 168 -18.59 -10.00 7.73
C ARG A 168 -17.40 -9.95 6.77
N LEU A 169 -16.19 -10.20 7.27
CA LEU A 169 -14.98 -10.07 6.45
C LEU A 169 -14.75 -11.27 5.53
N GLN A 170 -15.08 -12.49 5.97
CA GLN A 170 -14.95 -13.75 5.21
C GLN A 170 -13.64 -13.82 4.39
N GLU A 171 -12.52 -13.60 5.07
CA GLU A 171 -11.21 -13.48 4.42
C GLU A 171 -10.28 -14.61 4.82
N SER A 172 -9.58 -15.18 3.84
CA SER A 172 -8.50 -16.13 4.04
C SER A 172 -7.28 -15.66 3.26
N CYS A 173 -6.24 -15.22 3.95
CA CYS A 173 -5.05 -14.67 3.33
C CYS A 173 -3.78 -15.00 4.12
N GLU A 174 -2.64 -14.75 3.50
CA GLU A 174 -1.33 -14.84 4.13
C GLU A 174 -0.77 -13.45 4.33
N ILE A 175 -0.30 -13.15 5.54
CA ILE A 175 0.18 -11.81 5.91
C ILE A 175 1.53 -11.91 6.60
N HIS A 176 2.45 -11.08 6.16
CA HIS A 176 3.69 -10.79 6.87
C HIS A 176 3.45 -9.64 7.85
N PHE A 177 3.61 -9.91 9.15
CA PHE A 177 3.48 -8.91 10.21
C PHE A 177 4.86 -8.39 10.61
N ILE A 178 5.00 -7.09 10.70
CA ILE A 178 6.17 -6.42 11.27
C ILE A 178 5.99 -6.32 12.78
N ASN A 179 6.92 -6.85 13.55
CA ASN A 179 6.79 -6.95 15.01
C ASN A 179 7.33 -5.70 15.73
N THR A 180 8.32 -5.03 15.16
CA THR A 180 8.98 -3.89 15.79
C THR A 180 9.30 -2.79 14.78
N GLN A 181 9.48 -1.57 15.28
CA GLN A 181 9.98 -0.46 14.47
C GLN A 181 11.34 -0.78 13.82
N LYS A 182 12.23 -1.47 14.55
CA LYS A 182 13.54 -1.86 14.02
C LYS A 182 13.42 -2.78 12.81
N GLU A 183 12.55 -3.80 12.90
CA GLU A 183 12.25 -4.70 11.77
C GLU A 183 11.69 -3.94 10.56
N LEU A 184 10.83 -2.93 10.81
CA LEU A 184 10.32 -2.06 9.76
C LEU A 184 11.46 -1.30 9.06
N GLU A 185 12.35 -0.66 9.82
CA GLU A 185 13.49 0.08 9.27
C GLU A 185 14.47 -0.83 8.51
N GLU A 186 14.71 -2.04 9.02
CA GLU A 186 15.53 -3.07 8.34
C GLU A 186 14.88 -3.52 7.03
N THR A 187 13.56 -3.72 7.00
CA THR A 187 12.81 -4.09 5.80
C THR A 187 12.96 -3.03 4.70
N PHE A 188 12.91 -1.76 5.05
CA PHE A 188 13.00 -0.65 4.10
C PHE A 188 14.41 -0.02 4.03
N SER A 189 15.46 -0.76 4.36
CA SER A 189 16.85 -0.26 4.47
C SER A 189 17.46 0.33 3.20
N LEU A 190 16.88 0.09 2.02
CA LEU A 190 17.24 0.78 0.78
C LEU A 190 16.94 2.28 0.79
N PHE A 191 16.03 2.72 1.66
CA PHE A 191 15.59 4.10 1.79
C PHE A 191 16.04 4.68 3.13
N LYS A 192 16.56 5.88 3.12
CA LYS A 192 16.89 6.61 4.35
C LYS A 192 15.61 6.93 5.10
N PRO A 193 15.40 6.46 6.34
CA PRO A 193 14.20 6.77 7.10
C PRO A 193 14.13 8.27 7.41
N LEU A 194 12.96 8.87 7.15
CA LEU A 194 12.65 10.26 7.50
C LEU A 194 11.67 10.32 8.67
N PHE A 195 10.60 9.52 8.60
CA PHE A 195 9.58 9.44 9.63
C PHE A 195 9.13 7.98 9.76
N VAL A 196 9.09 7.51 10.99
CA VAL A 196 8.54 6.21 11.35
C VAL A 196 7.47 6.43 12.39
N GLY A 197 6.35 5.75 12.25
CA GLY A 197 5.22 5.88 13.16
C GLY A 197 4.22 4.75 13.00
N ASP A 198 3.06 4.97 13.51
CA ASP A 198 1.96 4.04 13.40
C ASP A 198 0.61 4.76 13.29
N TYR A 199 -0.41 4.04 12.94
CA TYR A 199 -1.79 4.46 13.08
C TYR A 199 -2.68 3.30 13.47
N ASP A 200 -3.74 3.64 14.21
CA ASP A 200 -4.87 2.77 14.45
C ASP A 200 -6.12 3.62 14.25
N PRO A 201 -6.97 3.31 13.29
CA PRO A 201 -8.24 4.02 13.12
C PRO A 201 -9.13 3.78 14.33
N ILE A 202 -10.23 4.55 14.44
CA ILE A 202 -11.19 4.41 15.52
C ILE A 202 -11.61 2.95 15.66
N ASN A 203 -11.39 2.41 16.86
CA ASN A 203 -11.65 1.04 17.19
C ASN A 203 -12.94 0.93 18.02
N PHE A 204 -13.91 0.22 17.49
CA PHE A 204 -15.14 -0.10 18.21
C PHE A 204 -15.01 -1.52 18.77
N TYR A 205 -14.85 -1.66 20.09
CA TYR A 205 -14.54 -2.94 20.76
C TYR A 205 -15.50 -4.08 20.44
N ASP A 206 -16.75 -3.75 20.16
CA ASP A 206 -17.79 -4.73 19.81
C ASP A 206 -17.85 -5.02 18.29
N PHE A 207 -16.88 -4.53 17.52
CA PHE A 207 -16.92 -4.63 16.05
C PHE A 207 -15.78 -5.50 15.50
N GLU A 208 -14.65 -4.92 15.15
CA GLU A 208 -13.59 -5.62 14.39
C GLU A 208 -12.24 -5.62 15.09
N GLY A 209 -12.10 -4.88 16.17
CA GLY A 209 -10.82 -4.71 16.84
C GLY A 209 -9.90 -3.72 16.14
N SER A 210 -8.63 -3.73 16.54
CA SER A 210 -7.61 -2.81 16.07
C SER A 210 -7.23 -3.08 14.60
N ALA A 211 -7.09 -2.03 13.82
CA ALA A 211 -6.51 -2.08 12.48
C ALA A 211 -5.10 -1.45 12.45
N HIS A 212 -4.31 -1.68 13.48
CA HIS A 212 -3.00 -1.07 13.68
C HIS A 212 -1.99 -1.44 12.60
N HIS A 213 -1.36 -0.41 12.03
CA HIS A 213 -0.25 -0.54 11.10
C HIS A 213 0.93 0.34 11.51
N PHE A 214 2.14 -0.15 11.27
CA PHE A 214 3.32 0.70 11.21
C PHE A 214 3.35 1.48 9.89
N ILE A 215 3.90 2.69 9.95
CA ILE A 215 4.16 3.54 8.78
C ILE A 215 5.66 3.80 8.68
N PHE A 216 6.19 3.57 7.49
CA PHE A 216 7.52 3.99 7.10
C PHE A 216 7.44 5.07 6.03
N ILE A 217 8.12 6.18 6.25
CA ILE A 217 8.34 7.22 5.24
C ILE A 217 9.84 7.42 5.13
N GLY A 218 10.35 7.11 3.95
CA GLY A 218 11.78 7.18 3.65
C GLY A 218 12.08 7.98 2.40
N GLN A 219 13.35 8.23 2.17
CA GLN A 219 13.89 8.96 1.02
C GLN A 219 14.95 8.11 0.32
N LYS A 220 14.95 8.13 -1.01
CA LYS A 220 16.04 7.61 -1.82
C LYS A 220 17.29 8.45 -1.65
#